data_de81a69386cb4aa3001fff8aeade77df
#
_entry.id   de81a69386cb4aa3001fff8aeade77df
#
_cell.length_a   1.000
_cell.length_b   1.000
_cell.length_c   1.000
_cell.angle_alpha   90.00
_cell.angle_beta   90.00
_cell.angle_gamma   90.00
#
_symmetry.space_group_name_H-M   'P 1'
#
loop_
_entity.id
_entity.type
_entity.pdbx_description
1 polymer ?
#
loop_
_entity_poly.entity_id
_entity_poly.type
_entity_poly.pdbx_seq_one_letter_code
_entity_poly.pdbx_strand_id
1 'polypeptide(L)'
;LRAPLKRVGPRGSGAFEEISWDEALDLAVSWMKPLRDTAPEKFAFFTGRDQSQSLTGWWAQMFGTPNYAAHGGFCSVNMAAGGIYTIGGAFWEFGQPDWDRTKLFVLFGVAEDHDSNPIKIGLGKLKARGGRVIGVNPIRSGYNAVADEWFGITPGTDGLLILSLIHCLLEAGKVDLSYLAQFTNAPLLVVEKGPDKGMILKNAESQPFVIDRRTGQPAPWDGKGVEPDL
;
A
#
# COMPACT_ATOMS: atom_id res chain seq x y z
N LEU A 1 -27.12 -9.85 -15.79
CA LEU A 1 -27.10 -10.03 -17.25
C LEU A 1 -27.07 -11.52 -17.57
N ARG A 2 -27.93 -11.98 -18.50
CA ARG A 2 -27.97 -13.36 -18.93
C ARG A 2 -27.42 -13.56 -20.34
N ALA A 3 -27.33 -12.47 -21.12
CA ALA A 3 -26.80 -12.43 -22.46
C ALA A 3 -26.00 -11.12 -22.67
N PRO A 4 -25.17 -11.06 -23.73
CA PRO A 4 -24.52 -9.81 -24.13
C PRO A 4 -25.54 -8.78 -24.57
N LEU A 5 -25.23 -7.50 -24.30
CA LEU A 5 -26.04 -6.36 -24.70
C LEU A 5 -25.27 -5.46 -25.65
N LYS A 6 -25.87 -5.16 -26.80
CA LYS A 6 -25.36 -4.20 -27.77
C LYS A 6 -26.11 -2.88 -27.65
N ARG A 7 -25.39 -1.78 -27.55
CA ARG A 7 -26.01 -0.46 -27.54
C ARG A 7 -26.53 -0.11 -28.93
N VAL A 8 -27.82 0.25 -29.01
CA VAL A 8 -28.49 0.65 -30.25
C VAL A 8 -28.84 2.13 -30.30
N GLY A 9 -28.70 2.84 -29.19
CA GLY A 9 -28.97 4.27 -29.10
C GLY A 9 -27.73 5.13 -28.90
N PRO A 10 -27.87 6.46 -28.83
CA PRO A 10 -26.81 7.36 -28.47
C PRO A 10 -26.19 6.98 -27.11
N ARG A 11 -24.92 7.36 -26.89
CA ARG A 11 -24.25 7.15 -25.59
C ARG A 11 -25.03 7.87 -24.49
N GLY A 12 -25.34 7.13 -23.42
CA GLY A 12 -26.13 7.65 -22.28
C GLY A 12 -27.64 7.47 -22.41
N SER A 13 -28.17 7.02 -23.55
CA SER A 13 -29.63 6.81 -23.74
C SER A 13 -30.17 5.61 -22.97
N GLY A 14 -29.33 4.66 -22.57
CA GLY A 14 -29.79 3.40 -21.96
C GLY A 14 -30.45 2.42 -22.94
N ALA A 15 -30.40 2.70 -24.24
CA ALA A 15 -31.00 1.84 -25.27
C ALA A 15 -30.04 0.72 -25.67
N PHE A 16 -30.43 -0.53 -25.33
CA PHE A 16 -29.68 -1.75 -25.62
C PHE A 16 -30.59 -2.82 -26.18
N GLU A 17 -30.04 -3.70 -26.98
CA GLU A 17 -30.68 -4.95 -27.43
C GLU A 17 -29.84 -6.15 -26.99
N GLU A 18 -30.51 -7.26 -26.74
CA GLU A 18 -29.87 -8.55 -26.46
C GLU A 18 -29.37 -9.18 -27.75
N ILE A 19 -28.11 -9.63 -27.76
CA ILE A 19 -27.49 -10.29 -28.90
C ILE A 19 -26.92 -11.64 -28.47
N SER A 20 -26.60 -12.49 -29.45
CA SER A 20 -25.95 -13.77 -29.18
C SER A 20 -24.47 -13.57 -28.77
N TRP A 21 -23.89 -14.59 -28.13
CA TRP A 21 -22.47 -14.60 -27.84
C TRP A 21 -21.61 -14.60 -29.09
N ASP A 22 -22.02 -15.28 -30.15
CA ASP A 22 -21.30 -15.29 -31.42
C ASP A 22 -21.26 -13.90 -32.03
N GLU A 23 -22.43 -13.22 -32.08
CA GLU A 23 -22.47 -11.81 -32.55
C GLU A 23 -21.61 -10.88 -31.70
N ALA A 24 -21.62 -11.06 -30.39
CA ALA A 24 -20.83 -10.24 -29.49
C ALA A 24 -19.30 -10.42 -29.73
N LEU A 25 -18.87 -11.67 -29.90
CA LEU A 25 -17.49 -12.03 -30.19
C LEU A 25 -17.03 -11.49 -31.55
N ASP A 26 -17.84 -11.68 -32.59
CA ASP A 26 -17.56 -11.16 -33.92
C ASP A 26 -17.43 -9.64 -33.93
N LEU A 27 -18.32 -8.95 -33.21
CA LEU A 27 -18.28 -7.51 -33.06
C LEU A 27 -16.99 -7.07 -32.33
N ALA A 28 -16.62 -7.72 -31.24
CA ALA A 28 -15.39 -7.44 -30.51
C ALA A 28 -14.16 -7.67 -31.39
N VAL A 29 -14.11 -8.78 -32.13
CA VAL A 29 -13.02 -9.07 -33.07
C VAL A 29 -12.94 -8.02 -34.17
N SER A 30 -14.09 -7.59 -34.71
CA SER A 30 -14.13 -6.56 -35.76
C SER A 30 -13.50 -5.21 -35.32
N TRP A 31 -13.59 -4.89 -34.03
CA TRP A 31 -12.96 -3.69 -33.46
C TRP A 31 -11.48 -3.88 -33.13
N MET A 32 -11.13 -5.03 -32.55
CA MET A 32 -9.78 -5.27 -32.02
C MET A 32 -8.80 -5.72 -33.10
N LYS A 33 -9.23 -6.53 -34.08
CA LYS A 33 -8.33 -7.08 -35.10
C LYS A 33 -7.63 -6.02 -35.93
N PRO A 34 -8.28 -4.95 -36.44
CA PRO A 34 -7.59 -3.87 -37.17
C PRO A 34 -6.52 -3.18 -36.29
N LEU A 35 -6.79 -2.98 -34.99
CA LEU A 35 -5.81 -2.40 -34.07
C LEU A 35 -4.61 -3.34 -33.88
N ARG A 36 -4.86 -4.63 -33.66
CA ARG A 36 -3.78 -5.61 -33.55
C ARG A 36 -2.88 -5.63 -34.79
N ASP A 37 -3.46 -5.56 -35.96
CA ASP A 37 -2.74 -5.72 -37.22
C ASP A 37 -1.95 -4.44 -37.61
N THR A 38 -2.36 -3.25 -37.16
CA THR A 38 -1.79 -1.98 -37.66
C THR A 38 -1.28 -1.03 -36.58
N ALA A 39 -1.83 -1.07 -35.35
CA ALA A 39 -1.54 -0.10 -34.31
C ALA A 39 -1.88 -0.65 -32.92
N PRO A 40 -1.25 -1.76 -32.47
CA PRO A 40 -1.59 -2.41 -31.20
C PRO A 40 -1.39 -1.50 -29.98
N GLU A 41 -0.52 -0.51 -30.06
CA GLU A 41 -0.31 0.50 -29.04
C GLU A 41 -1.52 1.40 -28.76
N LYS A 42 -2.52 1.41 -29.66
CA LYS A 42 -3.78 2.13 -29.44
C LYS A 42 -4.80 1.36 -28.62
N PHE A 43 -4.51 0.10 -28.32
CA PHE A 43 -5.34 -0.72 -27.46
C PHE A 43 -4.78 -0.70 -26.03
N ALA A 44 -5.62 -0.34 -25.06
CA ALA A 44 -5.30 -0.41 -23.64
C ALA A 44 -6.13 -1.53 -22.98
N PHE A 45 -5.46 -2.39 -22.23
CA PHE A 45 -6.09 -3.45 -21.47
C PHE A 45 -5.93 -3.22 -19.97
N PHE A 46 -7.03 -2.93 -19.31
CA PHE A 46 -7.08 -2.66 -17.90
C PHE A 46 -7.84 -3.79 -17.18
N THR A 47 -7.25 -4.37 -16.15
CA THR A 47 -7.86 -5.49 -15.42
C THR A 47 -7.94 -5.21 -13.92
N GLY A 48 -8.93 -5.80 -13.27
CA GLY A 48 -9.10 -5.78 -11.84
C GLY A 48 -8.12 -6.70 -11.09
N ARG A 49 -8.34 -6.86 -9.80
CA ARG A 49 -7.61 -7.81 -8.96
C ARG A 49 -8.30 -9.16 -9.04
N ASP A 50 -7.80 -10.02 -9.90
CA ASP A 50 -8.30 -11.39 -10.05
C ASP A 50 -7.15 -12.38 -10.27
N GLN A 51 -7.46 -13.66 -10.15
CA GLN A 51 -6.45 -14.73 -10.32
C GLN A 51 -6.05 -14.95 -11.78
N SER A 52 -6.77 -14.37 -12.72
CA SER A 52 -6.51 -14.50 -14.16
C SER A 52 -5.50 -13.46 -14.68
N GLN A 53 -4.92 -12.62 -13.82
CA GLN A 53 -4.04 -11.53 -14.26
C GLN A 53 -2.83 -12.02 -15.07
N SER A 54 -2.27 -13.18 -14.75
CA SER A 54 -1.18 -13.76 -15.53
C SER A 54 -1.62 -14.14 -16.95
N LEU A 55 -2.82 -14.69 -17.09
CA LEU A 55 -3.38 -15.01 -18.39
C LEU A 55 -3.71 -13.76 -19.20
N THR A 56 -4.35 -12.77 -18.59
CA THR A 56 -4.69 -11.52 -19.26
C THR A 56 -3.47 -10.70 -19.64
N GLY A 57 -2.42 -10.71 -18.81
CA GLY A 57 -1.13 -10.09 -19.12
C GLY A 57 -0.44 -10.78 -20.30
N TRP A 58 -0.42 -12.09 -20.31
CA TRP A 58 0.09 -12.86 -21.45
C TRP A 58 -0.73 -12.59 -22.73
N TRP A 59 -2.05 -12.56 -22.63
CA TRP A 59 -2.90 -12.21 -23.75
C TRP A 59 -2.61 -10.82 -24.33
N ALA A 60 -2.45 -9.82 -23.47
CA ALA A 60 -2.08 -8.45 -23.89
C ALA A 60 -0.74 -8.41 -24.62
N GLN A 61 0.26 -9.16 -24.13
CA GLN A 61 1.55 -9.32 -24.79
C GLN A 61 1.41 -9.97 -26.17
N MET A 62 0.61 -11.04 -26.28
CA MET A 62 0.35 -11.71 -27.55
C MET A 62 -0.49 -10.85 -28.51
N PHE A 63 -1.31 -9.96 -28.01
CA PHE A 63 -1.99 -8.94 -28.80
C PHE A 63 -1.02 -7.93 -29.39
N GLY A 64 0.07 -7.63 -28.68
CA GLY A 64 1.13 -6.70 -29.07
C GLY A 64 0.97 -5.30 -28.46
N THR A 65 0.06 -5.11 -27.50
CA THR A 65 -0.07 -3.82 -26.83
C THR A 65 0.90 -3.67 -25.65
N PRO A 66 1.61 -2.53 -25.53
CA PRO A 66 2.37 -2.19 -24.33
C PRO A 66 1.48 -1.63 -23.20
N ASN A 67 0.22 -1.32 -23.51
CA ASN A 67 -0.69 -0.62 -22.60
C ASN A 67 -1.52 -1.61 -21.78
N TYR A 68 -0.83 -2.45 -20.98
CA TYR A 68 -1.46 -3.33 -20.03
C TYR A 68 -1.30 -2.79 -18.61
N ALA A 69 -2.39 -2.73 -17.87
CA ALA A 69 -2.37 -2.32 -16.48
C ALA A 69 -3.25 -3.22 -15.62
N ALA A 70 -2.67 -3.80 -14.60
CA ALA A 70 -3.36 -4.61 -13.59
C ALA A 70 -3.50 -3.83 -12.29
N HIS A 71 -4.54 -4.11 -11.53
CA HIS A 71 -4.85 -3.45 -10.25
C HIS A 71 -3.64 -3.40 -9.30
N GLY A 72 -2.87 -4.47 -9.22
CA GLY A 72 -1.70 -4.54 -8.34
C GLY A 72 -0.70 -3.41 -8.54
N GLY A 73 -0.49 -2.98 -9.78
CA GLY A 73 0.43 -1.88 -10.11
C GLY A 73 0.01 -0.52 -9.54
N PHE A 74 -1.28 -0.32 -9.28
CA PHE A 74 -1.81 0.95 -8.76
C PHE A 74 -2.07 0.93 -7.26
N CYS A 75 -2.22 -0.23 -6.65
CA CYS A 75 -2.65 -0.38 -5.26
C CYS A 75 -1.56 -1.00 -4.39
N SER A 76 -1.19 -2.21 -4.72
CA SER A 76 -0.46 -3.09 -3.81
C SER A 76 1.05 -2.91 -3.87
N VAL A 77 1.58 -2.35 -4.96
CA VAL A 77 3.02 -2.13 -5.13
C VAL A 77 3.54 -1.12 -4.11
N ASN A 78 2.82 -0.02 -3.90
CA ASN A 78 3.21 0.99 -2.90
C ASN A 78 3.26 0.40 -1.49
N MET A 79 2.27 -0.42 -1.15
CA MET A 79 2.20 -1.10 0.14
C MET A 79 3.33 -2.12 0.30
N ALA A 80 3.58 -2.94 -0.73
CA ALA A 80 4.68 -3.91 -0.72
C ALA A 80 6.03 -3.20 -0.59
N ALA A 81 6.25 -2.11 -1.32
CA ALA A 81 7.45 -1.29 -1.20
C ALA A 81 7.57 -0.69 0.20
N GLY A 82 6.49 -0.11 0.76
CA GLY A 82 6.46 0.39 2.13
C GLY A 82 6.85 -0.69 3.14
N GLY A 83 6.32 -1.91 3.02
CA GLY A 83 6.68 -3.05 3.86
C GLY A 83 8.15 -3.43 3.75
N ILE A 84 8.68 -3.52 2.54
CA ILE A 84 10.10 -3.86 2.30
C ILE A 84 11.02 -2.83 2.97
N TYR A 85 10.72 -1.53 2.83
CA TYR A 85 11.56 -0.46 3.40
C TYR A 85 11.37 -0.22 4.89
N THR A 86 10.30 -0.71 5.50
CA THR A 86 10.02 -0.50 6.93
C THR A 86 10.29 -1.73 7.78
N ILE A 87 9.84 -2.90 7.35
CA ILE A 87 9.93 -4.15 8.13
C ILE A 87 10.70 -5.26 7.40
N GLY A 88 11.29 -4.96 6.25
CA GLY A 88 12.14 -5.90 5.50
C GLY A 88 11.38 -6.97 4.70
N GLY A 89 10.08 -6.88 4.59
CA GLY A 89 9.26 -7.86 3.87
C GLY A 89 7.99 -7.28 3.26
N ALA A 90 7.65 -7.73 2.06
CA ALA A 90 6.34 -7.46 1.46
C ALA A 90 5.31 -8.43 2.03
N PHE A 91 4.15 -7.92 2.42
CA PHE A 91 3.02 -8.74 2.89
C PHE A 91 1.70 -8.17 2.39
N TRP A 92 0.74 -9.05 2.23
CA TRP A 92 -0.61 -8.73 1.73
C TRP A 92 -1.67 -8.85 2.81
N GLU A 93 -1.34 -9.55 3.88
CA GLU A 93 -2.22 -9.80 5.02
C GLU A 93 -1.85 -8.85 6.16
N PHE A 94 -2.75 -7.95 6.50
CA PHE A 94 -2.52 -6.95 7.56
C PHE A 94 -3.00 -7.39 8.94
N GLY A 95 -3.69 -8.51 9.01
CA GLY A 95 -4.41 -8.91 10.21
C GLY A 95 -5.59 -7.98 10.52
N GLN A 96 -6.08 -8.08 11.74
CA GLN A 96 -7.13 -7.22 12.26
C GLN A 96 -6.62 -6.41 13.43
N PRO A 97 -7.12 -5.18 13.64
CA PRO A 97 -6.88 -4.42 14.85
C PRO A 97 -7.38 -5.21 16.09
N ASP A 98 -6.66 -5.13 17.19
CA ASP A 98 -7.12 -5.69 18.47
C ASP A 98 -8.23 -4.79 19.04
N TRP A 99 -9.44 -4.97 18.55
CA TRP A 99 -10.60 -4.17 18.91
C TRP A 99 -10.96 -4.25 20.41
N ASP A 100 -10.56 -5.33 21.09
CA ASP A 100 -10.89 -5.54 22.49
C ASP A 100 -9.91 -4.82 23.44
N ARG A 101 -8.69 -4.50 22.97
CA ARG A 101 -7.65 -3.84 23.77
C ARG A 101 -7.31 -2.44 23.31
N THR A 102 -7.55 -2.13 22.02
CA THR A 102 -7.27 -0.81 21.45
C THR A 102 -8.01 0.28 22.22
N LYS A 103 -7.30 1.33 22.62
CA LYS A 103 -7.84 2.53 23.29
C LYS A 103 -7.88 3.74 22.40
N LEU A 104 -6.96 3.82 21.44
CA LEU A 104 -6.86 4.89 20.44
C LEU A 104 -6.75 4.27 19.06
N PHE A 105 -7.56 4.72 18.14
CA PHE A 105 -7.52 4.30 16.75
C PHE A 105 -7.37 5.52 15.84
N VAL A 106 -6.37 5.52 14.99
CA VAL A 106 -6.11 6.62 14.05
C VAL A 106 -6.37 6.13 12.63
N LEU A 107 -7.26 6.82 11.93
CA LEU A 107 -7.63 6.54 10.54
C LEU A 107 -6.93 7.51 9.61
N PHE A 108 -6.08 6.99 8.71
CA PHE A 108 -5.47 7.77 7.64
C PHE A 108 -6.17 7.50 6.32
N GLY A 109 -6.86 8.51 5.78
CA GLY A 109 -7.46 8.45 4.44
C GLY A 109 -8.69 7.56 4.28
N VAL A 110 -9.14 6.87 5.33
CA VAL A 110 -10.32 6.00 5.28
C VAL A 110 -11.57 6.86 5.48
N ALA A 111 -12.16 7.30 4.37
CA ALA A 111 -13.34 8.17 4.38
C ALA A 111 -14.66 7.43 4.10
N GLU A 112 -14.57 6.22 3.55
CA GLU A 112 -15.73 5.45 3.08
C GLU A 112 -16.40 4.68 4.20
N ASP A 113 -17.71 4.67 4.19
CA ASP A 113 -18.56 3.95 5.13
C ASP A 113 -19.41 2.87 4.43
N HIS A 114 -18.87 2.29 3.37
CA HIS A 114 -19.51 1.22 2.62
C HIS A 114 -19.83 0.01 3.52
N ASP A 115 -20.97 -0.59 3.31
CA ASP A 115 -21.52 -1.67 4.13
C ASP A 115 -20.63 -2.91 4.23
N SER A 116 -19.77 -3.12 3.25
CA SER A 116 -18.82 -4.24 3.21
C SER A 116 -17.56 -4.05 4.07
N ASN A 117 -17.34 -2.87 4.67
CA ASN A 117 -16.15 -2.61 5.44
C ASN A 117 -16.33 -2.99 6.92
N PRO A 118 -15.60 -3.99 7.44
CA PRO A 118 -15.72 -4.47 8.83
C PRO A 118 -15.23 -3.46 9.87
N ILE A 119 -14.49 -2.41 9.48
CA ILE A 119 -14.01 -1.36 10.39
C ILE A 119 -15.16 -0.72 11.16
N LYS A 120 -16.33 -0.53 10.53
CA LYS A 120 -17.52 0.05 11.15
C LYS A 120 -17.91 -0.67 12.46
N ILE A 121 -17.91 -2.00 12.43
CA ILE A 121 -18.22 -2.82 13.61
C ILE A 121 -17.15 -2.63 14.69
N GLY A 122 -15.87 -2.63 14.28
CA GLY A 122 -14.75 -2.43 15.19
C GLY A 122 -14.77 -1.06 15.85
N LEU A 123 -15.03 0.01 15.10
CA LEU A 123 -15.17 1.37 15.64
C LEU A 123 -16.33 1.48 16.63
N GLY A 124 -17.46 0.83 16.36
CA GLY A 124 -18.59 0.76 17.29
C GLY A 124 -18.19 0.10 18.62
N LYS A 125 -17.49 -1.05 18.58
CA LYS A 125 -16.99 -1.73 19.77
C LYS A 125 -15.98 -0.87 20.54
N LEU A 126 -15.06 -0.23 19.85
CA LEU A 126 -14.06 0.65 20.44
C LEU A 126 -14.72 1.80 21.22
N LYS A 127 -15.64 2.52 20.57
CA LYS A 127 -16.35 3.67 21.17
C LYS A 127 -17.23 3.26 22.34
N ALA A 128 -17.91 2.12 22.25
CA ALA A 128 -18.71 1.58 23.34
C ALA A 128 -17.89 1.32 24.62
N ARG A 129 -16.58 1.07 24.52
CA ARG A 129 -15.65 0.90 25.64
C ARG A 129 -14.94 2.18 26.07
N GLY A 130 -15.31 3.34 25.50
CA GLY A 130 -14.68 4.63 25.77
C GLY A 130 -13.36 4.85 25.04
N GLY A 131 -13.06 4.05 24.04
CA GLY A 131 -11.90 4.27 23.15
C GLY A 131 -12.12 5.48 22.25
N ARG A 132 -11.02 6.12 21.81
CA ARG A 132 -11.02 7.31 20.98
C ARG A 132 -10.67 6.99 19.54
N VAL A 133 -11.27 7.74 18.62
CA VAL A 133 -11.02 7.65 17.18
C VAL A 133 -10.54 9.02 16.68
N ILE A 134 -9.40 9.04 16.02
CA ILE A 134 -8.87 10.21 15.32
C ILE A 134 -8.94 9.96 13.83
N GLY A 135 -9.50 10.89 13.07
CA GLY A 135 -9.53 10.84 11.63
C GLY A 135 -8.53 11.82 11.02
N VAL A 136 -7.70 11.35 10.10
CA VAL A 136 -6.77 12.15 9.31
C VAL A 136 -7.20 12.04 7.85
N ASN A 137 -7.81 13.09 7.32
CA ASN A 137 -8.34 13.09 5.95
C ASN A 137 -8.55 14.52 5.46
N PRO A 138 -8.40 14.80 4.16
CA PRO A 138 -8.66 16.15 3.61
C PRO A 138 -10.08 16.65 3.84
N ILE A 139 -11.06 15.74 3.89
CA ILE A 139 -12.46 16.06 4.12
C ILE A 139 -13.02 15.29 5.33
N ARG A 140 -13.93 15.91 6.05
CA ARG A 140 -14.59 15.28 7.20
C ARG A 140 -15.86 14.54 6.73
N SER A 141 -15.68 13.35 6.17
CA SER A 141 -16.78 12.51 5.65
C SER A 141 -16.58 11.05 6.04
N GLY A 142 -17.58 10.20 5.84
CA GLY A 142 -17.54 8.79 6.17
C GLY A 142 -17.13 8.56 7.64
N TYR A 143 -16.18 7.68 7.90
CA TYR A 143 -15.69 7.39 9.26
C TYR A 143 -15.06 8.59 9.95
N ASN A 144 -14.55 9.58 9.20
CA ASN A 144 -14.02 10.81 9.79
C ASN A 144 -15.10 11.71 10.36
N ALA A 145 -16.35 11.59 9.90
CA ALA A 145 -17.48 12.33 10.44
C ALA A 145 -17.83 11.91 11.88
N VAL A 146 -17.61 10.64 12.23
CA VAL A 146 -17.89 10.07 13.55
C VAL A 146 -16.64 9.96 14.44
N ALA A 147 -15.49 10.41 13.96
CA ALA A 147 -14.26 10.49 14.75
C ALA A 147 -14.41 11.53 15.88
N ASP A 148 -13.77 11.26 17.02
CA ASP A 148 -13.75 12.18 18.15
C ASP A 148 -12.93 13.42 17.86
N GLU A 149 -11.86 13.26 17.08
CA GLU A 149 -11.07 14.36 16.53
C GLU A 149 -10.83 14.14 15.03
N TRP A 150 -10.72 15.25 14.31
CA TRP A 150 -10.42 15.22 12.89
C TRP A 150 -9.32 16.23 12.55
N PHE A 151 -8.28 15.73 11.87
CA PHE A 151 -7.21 16.55 11.31
C PHE A 151 -7.41 16.69 9.81
N GLY A 152 -7.76 17.90 9.37
CA GLY A 152 -7.83 18.25 7.94
C GLY A 152 -6.43 18.34 7.37
N ILE A 153 -6.03 17.36 6.59
CA ILE A 153 -4.69 17.28 6.03
C ILE A 153 -4.67 17.67 4.55
N THR A 154 -3.63 18.37 4.13
CA THR A 154 -3.39 18.59 2.70
C THR A 154 -3.01 17.28 2.03
N PRO A 155 -3.63 16.87 0.91
CA PRO A 155 -3.27 15.65 0.19
C PRO A 155 -1.77 15.56 -0.08
N GLY A 156 -1.17 14.38 0.18
CA GLY A 156 0.26 14.13 -0.01
C GLY A 156 1.15 14.55 1.17
N THR A 157 0.60 15.04 2.29
CA THR A 157 1.37 15.45 3.47
C THR A 157 1.23 14.49 4.66
N ASP A 158 0.63 13.31 4.47
CA ASP A 158 0.47 12.31 5.53
C ASP A 158 1.81 11.90 6.15
N GLY A 159 2.84 11.73 5.31
CA GLY A 159 4.20 11.42 5.78
C GLY A 159 4.78 12.51 6.68
N LEU A 160 4.51 13.79 6.41
CA LEU A 160 4.96 14.90 7.27
C LEU A 160 4.26 14.87 8.63
N LEU A 161 2.96 14.56 8.67
CA LEU A 161 2.24 14.39 9.93
C LEU A 161 2.83 13.23 10.74
N ILE A 162 3.09 12.08 10.11
CA ILE A 162 3.70 10.92 10.78
C ILE A 162 5.08 11.27 11.33
N LEU A 163 5.92 11.94 10.55
CA LEU A 163 7.24 12.40 11.00
C LEU A 163 7.13 13.38 12.17
N SER A 164 6.13 14.26 12.18
CA SER A 164 5.87 15.17 13.28
C SER A 164 5.47 14.42 14.56
N LEU A 165 4.65 13.38 14.45
CA LEU A 165 4.31 12.51 15.59
C LEU A 165 5.53 11.77 16.12
N ILE A 166 6.38 11.25 15.24
CA ILE A 166 7.64 10.60 15.61
C ILE A 166 8.54 11.61 16.34
N HIS A 167 8.68 12.82 15.82
CA HIS A 167 9.45 13.89 16.48
C HIS A 167 8.94 14.17 17.89
N CYS A 168 7.64 14.32 18.08
CA CYS A 168 7.04 14.53 19.41
C CYS A 168 7.32 13.35 20.37
N LEU A 169 7.35 12.12 19.88
CA LEU A 169 7.69 10.96 20.70
C LEU A 169 9.15 10.95 21.11
N LEU A 170 10.06 11.34 20.21
CA LEU A 170 11.48 11.46 20.49
C LEU A 170 11.73 12.56 21.52
N GLU A 171 11.17 13.76 21.34
CA GLU A 171 11.27 14.88 22.28
C GLU A 171 10.72 14.53 23.67
N ALA A 172 9.65 13.75 23.72
CA ALA A 172 9.03 13.30 24.97
C ALA A 172 9.77 12.11 25.64
N GLY A 173 10.85 11.60 25.03
CA GLY A 173 11.57 10.42 25.54
C GLY A 173 10.72 9.15 25.53
N LYS A 174 9.67 9.07 24.70
CA LYS A 174 8.76 7.92 24.58
C LYS A 174 9.26 6.90 23.55
N VAL A 175 10.53 6.53 23.67
CA VAL A 175 11.22 5.61 22.75
C VAL A 175 11.79 4.44 23.52
N ASP A 176 11.48 3.22 23.07
CA ASP A 176 12.09 2.01 23.60
C ASP A 176 13.41 1.73 22.87
N LEU A 177 14.50 2.31 23.38
CA LEU A 177 15.83 2.18 22.78
C LEU A 177 16.30 0.72 22.76
N SER A 178 15.93 -0.07 23.79
CA SER A 178 16.31 -1.49 23.85
C SER A 178 15.64 -2.27 22.72
N TYR A 179 14.36 -2.03 22.48
CA TYR A 179 13.64 -2.65 21.37
C TYR A 179 14.23 -2.23 20.02
N LEU A 180 14.49 -0.94 19.84
CA LEU A 180 15.05 -0.43 18.58
C LEU A 180 16.44 -1.02 18.31
N ALA A 181 17.28 -1.13 19.33
CA ALA A 181 18.63 -1.69 19.18
C ALA A 181 18.61 -3.18 18.81
N GLN A 182 17.66 -3.95 19.33
CA GLN A 182 17.63 -5.40 19.17
C GLN A 182 16.83 -5.88 17.95
N PHE A 183 15.75 -5.18 17.60
CA PHE A 183 14.76 -5.68 16.65
C PHE A 183 14.59 -4.83 15.40
N THR A 184 15.35 -3.76 15.25
CA THR A 184 15.24 -2.87 14.10
C THR A 184 16.60 -2.58 13.46
N ASN A 185 16.59 -1.87 12.34
CA ASN A 185 17.82 -1.40 11.69
C ASN A 185 18.37 -0.09 12.28
N ALA A 186 17.76 0.43 13.34
CA ALA A 186 18.17 1.70 13.95
C ALA A 186 19.66 1.75 14.36
N PRO A 187 20.26 0.67 14.95
CA PRO A 187 21.68 0.71 15.35
C PRO A 187 22.66 0.51 14.19
N LEU A 188 22.20 0.25 12.97
CA LEU A 188 23.10 0.03 11.85
C LEU A 188 23.85 1.29 11.47
N LEU A 189 25.16 1.18 11.34
CA LEU A 189 26.00 2.29 10.92
C LEU A 189 25.75 2.64 9.46
N VAL A 190 25.80 3.94 9.15
CA VAL A 190 25.65 4.45 7.79
C VAL A 190 26.93 5.18 7.35
N VAL A 191 27.19 5.15 6.05
CA VAL A 191 28.30 5.87 5.44
C VAL A 191 28.00 7.38 5.49
N GLU A 192 28.88 8.15 6.13
CA GLU A 192 28.68 9.59 6.32
C GLU A 192 29.04 10.41 5.07
N LYS A 193 30.05 10.00 4.31
CA LYS A 193 30.62 10.76 3.19
C LYS A 193 30.91 9.87 1.98
N GLY A 194 31.03 10.51 0.82
CA GLY A 194 31.38 9.82 -0.43
C GLY A 194 30.16 9.40 -1.25
N PRO A 195 30.36 8.60 -2.30
CA PRO A 195 29.30 8.17 -3.23
C PRO A 195 28.22 7.33 -2.55
N ASP A 196 28.57 6.58 -1.51
CA ASP A 196 27.66 5.70 -0.77
C ASP A 196 27.05 6.37 0.48
N LYS A 197 27.10 7.70 0.56
CA LYS A 197 26.53 8.46 1.69
C LYS A 197 25.08 8.08 1.95
N GLY A 198 24.79 7.73 3.21
CA GLY A 198 23.44 7.30 3.65
C GLY A 198 23.16 5.82 3.46
N MET A 199 24.03 5.08 2.80
CA MET A 199 23.92 3.63 2.70
C MET A 199 24.40 2.95 3.98
N ILE A 200 23.85 1.79 4.31
CA ILE A 200 24.28 0.97 5.44
C ILE A 200 25.72 0.54 5.22
N LEU A 201 26.59 0.81 6.21
CA LEU A 201 27.98 0.37 6.20
C LEU A 201 28.05 -1.15 6.32
N LYS A 202 28.74 -1.81 5.38
CA LYS A 202 28.90 -3.26 5.31
C LYS A 202 30.35 -3.65 5.08
N ASN A 203 30.73 -4.84 5.55
CA ASN A 203 32.02 -5.46 5.21
C ASN A 203 31.98 -6.12 3.82
N ALA A 204 33.09 -6.77 3.44
CA ALA A 204 33.21 -7.47 2.16
C ALA A 204 32.22 -8.65 2.01
N GLU A 205 31.79 -9.23 3.11
CA GLU A 205 30.79 -10.31 3.19
C GLU A 205 29.35 -9.78 3.22
N SER A 206 29.15 -8.47 3.00
CA SER A 206 27.84 -7.79 3.03
C SER A 206 27.17 -7.75 4.42
N GLN A 207 27.89 -7.99 5.50
CA GLN A 207 27.38 -7.90 6.85
C GLN A 207 27.38 -6.44 7.30
N PRO A 208 26.26 -5.93 7.86
CA PRO A 208 26.19 -4.56 8.38
C PRO A 208 26.93 -4.43 9.70
N PHE A 209 27.35 -3.19 10.01
CA PHE A 209 28.01 -2.86 11.27
C PHE A 209 27.09 -2.11 12.25
N VAL A 210 27.35 -2.34 13.53
CA VAL A 210 26.79 -1.62 14.67
C VAL A 210 27.94 -1.15 15.58
N ILE A 211 27.67 -0.25 16.54
CA ILE A 211 28.54 -0.06 17.69
C ILE A 211 28.21 -1.12 18.73
N ASP A 212 29.18 -1.89 19.15
CA ASP A 212 29.02 -2.81 20.30
C ASP A 212 29.07 -1.98 21.60
N ARG A 213 27.99 -1.98 22.36
CA ARG A 213 27.84 -1.23 23.63
C ARG A 213 28.95 -1.55 24.63
N ARG A 214 29.44 -2.79 24.65
CA ARG A 214 30.45 -3.23 25.63
C ARG A 214 31.85 -2.73 25.33
N THR A 215 32.15 -2.58 24.04
CA THR A 215 33.49 -2.19 23.60
C THR A 215 33.57 -0.75 23.09
N GLY A 216 32.43 -0.17 22.72
CA GLY A 216 32.35 1.13 22.07
C GLY A 216 32.92 1.12 20.65
N GLN A 217 33.14 -0.04 20.05
CA GLN A 217 33.77 -0.20 18.74
C GLN A 217 32.79 -0.75 17.71
N PRO A 218 32.99 -0.44 16.42
CA PRO A 218 32.24 -1.07 15.36
C PRO A 218 32.44 -2.58 15.33
N ALA A 219 31.34 -3.33 15.25
CA ALA A 219 31.33 -4.80 15.13
C ALA A 219 30.27 -5.23 14.13
N PRO A 220 30.44 -6.38 13.45
CA PRO A 220 29.39 -6.94 12.61
C PRO A 220 28.11 -7.18 13.43
N TRP A 221 26.95 -6.83 12.87
CA TRP A 221 25.64 -6.95 13.51
C TRP A 221 25.35 -8.34 14.08
N ASP A 222 25.73 -9.39 13.34
CA ASP A 222 25.53 -10.80 13.68
C ASP A 222 26.71 -11.42 14.43
N GLY A 223 27.64 -10.59 14.88
CA GLY A 223 28.82 -11.01 15.63
C GLY A 223 28.43 -11.66 16.96
N LYS A 224 29.04 -12.82 17.26
CA LYS A 224 28.76 -13.54 18.51
C LYS A 224 29.04 -12.67 19.72
N GLY A 225 27.99 -12.42 20.51
CA GLY A 225 28.05 -11.65 21.73
C GLY A 225 28.15 -10.13 21.53
N VAL A 226 27.86 -9.62 20.34
CA VAL A 226 27.72 -8.18 20.08
C VAL A 226 26.40 -7.68 20.68
N GLU A 227 26.46 -6.56 21.39
CA GLU A 227 25.34 -5.86 21.95
C GLU A 227 25.18 -4.50 21.24
N PRO A 228 24.23 -4.39 20.28
CA PRO A 228 24.05 -3.14 19.54
C PRO A 228 23.72 -1.95 20.45
N ASP A 229 24.38 -0.81 20.23
CA ASP A 229 24.10 0.46 20.88
C ASP A 229 23.38 1.44 19.95
N LEU A 230 22.65 2.43 20.54
CA LEU A 230 21.91 3.50 19.87
C LEU A 230 22.27 4.85 20.48
#